data_2a07e57aa3a66d11c03ff7f2a45282ba
#
_entry.id   2a07e57aa3a66d11c03ff7f2a45282ba
#
_cell.length_a   1.000
_cell.length_b   1.000
_cell.length_c   1.000
_cell.angle_alpha   90.00
_cell.angle_beta   90.00
_cell.angle_gamma   90.00
#
_symmetry.space_group_name_H-M   'P 1'
#
loop_
_entity.id
_entity.type
_entity.pdbx_description
1 polymer ?
#
loop_
_entity_poly.entity_id
_entity_poly.type
_entity_poly.pdbx_seq_one_letter_code
_entity_poly.pdbx_strand_id
1 'polypeptide(L)'
;MHEFIQRKTALEHILAQDEKIRQALISDQTELEEALNRLNDLKNKKSSLADKLKKQIQQMSQEQSKRTRLLADIRSQKALELAAIDALTQASNELDRKINSLNTSNVSSAVDENDSTLAFSAYKGLLIRPVNGKIISSYGPYKHPKYNITNFRSGIDIEADNGEPVRSVFKGRVLYSSWFKTYGNMIIIDHGKNYYTVYAHLEEAFKAKGDEVETGEVIATVGDTGSMTGTKLYFEVRHHGKPVNPLPWLKN
;
A
#
# COMPACT_ATOMS: atom_id res chain seq x y z
N MET A 1 -90.78 74.63 -0.13
CA MET A 1 -90.09 74.10 -1.27
C MET A 1 -88.56 74.19 -1.15
N HIS A 2 -88.04 75.27 -0.66
CA HIS A 2 -86.53 75.46 -0.53
C HIS A 2 -85.87 74.48 0.45
N GLU A 3 -86.50 74.26 1.60
CA GLU A 3 -85.96 73.32 2.62
C GLU A 3 -85.94 71.84 2.16
N PHE A 4 -86.87 71.43 1.32
CA PHE A 4 -86.88 70.08 0.71
C PHE A 4 -85.72 69.91 -0.27
N ILE A 5 -85.41 70.92 -1.07
CA ILE A 5 -84.31 70.89 -2.02
C ILE A 5 -82.95 70.82 -1.25
N GLN A 6 -82.80 71.61 -0.17
CA GLN A 6 -81.57 71.54 0.63
C GLN A 6 -81.35 70.18 1.31
N ARG A 7 -82.41 69.57 1.85
CA ARG A 7 -82.37 68.26 2.43
C ARG A 7 -82.01 67.16 1.38
N LYS A 8 -82.57 67.28 0.17
CA LYS A 8 -82.29 66.41 -0.92
C LYS A 8 -80.78 66.49 -1.36
N THR A 9 -80.28 67.68 -1.51
CA THR A 9 -78.84 67.91 -1.90
C THR A 9 -77.91 67.44 -0.80
N ALA A 10 -78.23 67.62 0.47
CA ALA A 10 -77.42 67.06 1.58
C ALA A 10 -77.44 65.52 1.62
N LEU A 11 -78.56 64.89 1.32
CA LEU A 11 -78.70 63.45 1.24
C LEU A 11 -77.87 62.88 0.08
N GLU A 12 -77.94 63.53 -1.11
CA GLU A 12 -77.17 63.16 -2.27
C GLU A 12 -75.63 63.28 -2.03
N HIS A 13 -75.21 64.29 -1.25
CA HIS A 13 -73.80 64.45 -0.87
C HIS A 13 -73.31 63.36 0.08
N ILE A 14 -74.17 63.00 1.12
CA ILE A 14 -73.87 61.92 2.03
C ILE A 14 -73.78 60.59 1.30
N LEU A 15 -74.71 60.25 0.40
CA LEU A 15 -74.68 59.04 -0.40
C LEU A 15 -73.42 58.94 -1.30
N ALA A 16 -73.01 60.08 -1.94
CA ALA A 16 -71.83 60.15 -2.70
C ALA A 16 -70.57 59.95 -1.85
N GLN A 17 -70.57 60.45 -0.64
CA GLN A 17 -69.43 60.24 0.29
C GLN A 17 -69.34 58.81 0.80
N ASP A 18 -70.52 58.19 1.18
CA ASP A 18 -70.58 56.77 1.56
C ASP A 18 -70.12 55.83 0.43
N GLU A 19 -70.44 56.12 -0.85
CA GLU A 19 -69.97 55.34 -1.98
C GLU A 19 -68.45 55.46 -2.16
N LYS A 20 -67.90 56.65 -1.96
CA LYS A 20 -66.42 56.81 -1.97
C LYS A 20 -65.73 56.05 -0.87
N ILE A 21 -66.30 56.10 0.37
CA ILE A 21 -65.76 55.34 1.49
C ILE A 21 -65.82 53.82 1.20
N ARG A 22 -67.00 53.36 0.67
CA ARG A 22 -67.20 51.97 0.31
C ARG A 22 -66.18 51.50 -0.76
N GLN A 23 -65.93 52.28 -1.82
CA GLN A 23 -64.94 51.97 -2.84
C GLN A 23 -63.52 51.94 -2.27
N ALA A 24 -63.17 52.88 -1.40
CA ALA A 24 -61.89 52.91 -0.71
C ALA A 24 -61.65 51.65 0.14
N LEU A 25 -62.73 51.27 0.96
CA LEU A 25 -62.67 50.04 1.75
C LEU A 25 -62.51 48.79 0.93
N ILE A 26 -63.17 48.65 -0.23
CA ILE A 26 -63.00 47.53 -1.15
C ILE A 26 -61.56 47.50 -1.71
N SER A 27 -60.99 48.66 -2.09
CA SER A 27 -59.60 48.75 -2.58
C SER A 27 -58.63 48.35 -1.47
N ASP A 28 -58.74 48.82 -0.28
CA ASP A 28 -57.93 48.49 0.88
C ASP A 28 -57.99 46.99 1.21
N GLN A 29 -59.19 46.42 1.14
CA GLN A 29 -59.39 44.98 1.34
C GLN A 29 -58.67 44.15 0.30
N THR A 30 -58.75 44.53 -1.00
CA THR A 30 -58.04 43.81 -2.07
C THR A 30 -56.53 43.92 -1.92
N GLU A 31 -56.00 45.09 -1.57
CA GLU A 31 -54.59 45.29 -1.28
C GLU A 31 -54.12 44.44 -0.10
N LEU A 32 -54.91 44.37 0.95
CA LEU A 32 -54.60 43.54 2.11
C LEU A 32 -54.59 42.06 1.77
N GLU A 33 -55.54 41.57 0.97
CA GLU A 33 -55.60 40.17 0.52
C GLU A 33 -54.37 39.84 -0.36
N GLU A 34 -53.98 40.72 -1.29
CA GLU A 34 -52.75 40.53 -2.09
C GLU A 34 -51.49 40.51 -1.20
N ALA A 35 -51.37 41.43 -0.23
CA ALA A 35 -50.25 41.47 0.69
C ALA A 35 -50.13 40.17 1.54
N LEU A 36 -51.28 39.67 2.03
CA LEU A 36 -51.36 38.41 2.78
C LEU A 36 -50.92 37.21 1.89
N ASN A 37 -51.35 37.15 0.63
CA ASN A 37 -50.98 36.12 -0.29
C ASN A 37 -49.45 36.15 -0.59
N ARG A 38 -48.90 37.33 -0.83
CA ARG A 38 -47.43 37.53 -1.03
C ARG A 38 -46.63 37.10 0.21
N LEU A 39 -47.09 37.44 1.41
CA LEU A 39 -46.46 37.06 2.67
C LEU A 39 -46.46 35.53 2.87
N ASN A 40 -47.57 34.89 2.55
CA ASN A 40 -47.71 33.44 2.65
C ASN A 40 -46.76 32.71 1.65
N ASP A 41 -46.68 33.21 0.42
CA ASP A 41 -45.73 32.70 -0.59
C ASP A 41 -44.28 32.86 -0.15
N LEU A 42 -43.90 34.00 0.39
CA LEU A 42 -42.54 34.27 0.92
C LEU A 42 -42.23 33.33 2.10
N LYS A 43 -43.21 33.11 3.01
CA LYS A 43 -43.07 32.18 4.12
C LYS A 43 -42.83 30.76 3.64
N ASN A 44 -43.58 30.29 2.64
CA ASN A 44 -43.45 28.98 2.07
C ASN A 44 -42.08 28.80 1.35
N LYS A 45 -41.65 29.80 0.57
CA LYS A 45 -40.32 29.83 -0.08
C LYS A 45 -39.18 29.77 0.96
N LYS A 46 -39.31 30.57 2.05
CA LYS A 46 -38.32 30.54 3.15
C LYS A 46 -38.22 29.17 3.82
N SER A 47 -39.35 28.53 4.10
CA SER A 47 -39.40 27.19 4.70
C SER A 47 -38.72 26.16 3.77
N SER A 48 -39.10 26.15 2.50
CA SER A 48 -38.48 25.25 1.49
C SER A 48 -36.98 25.45 1.36
N LEU A 49 -36.51 26.71 1.37
CA LEU A 49 -35.09 27.03 1.30
C LEU A 49 -34.33 26.57 2.56
N ALA A 50 -34.94 26.76 3.75
CA ALA A 50 -34.39 26.29 5.03
C ALA A 50 -34.22 24.76 5.04
N ASP A 51 -35.19 24.00 4.51
CA ASP A 51 -35.13 22.55 4.42
C ASP A 51 -34.05 22.07 3.44
N LYS A 52 -33.91 22.75 2.30
CA LYS A 52 -32.84 22.47 1.33
C LYS A 52 -31.48 22.72 1.95
N LEU A 53 -31.29 23.84 2.64
CA LEU A 53 -30.02 24.18 3.30
C LEU A 53 -29.69 23.17 4.40
N LYS A 54 -30.66 22.74 5.19
CA LYS A 54 -30.48 21.71 6.23
C LYS A 54 -29.99 20.38 5.61
N LYS A 55 -30.62 19.95 4.50
CA LYS A 55 -30.17 18.75 3.76
C LYS A 55 -28.75 18.87 3.24
N GLN A 56 -28.39 20.02 2.66
CA GLN A 56 -27.03 20.26 2.17
C GLN A 56 -25.99 20.24 3.30
N ILE A 57 -26.26 20.87 4.42
CA ILE A 57 -25.37 20.85 5.60
C ILE A 57 -25.18 19.41 6.09
N GLN A 58 -26.25 18.63 6.15
CA GLN A 58 -26.19 17.23 6.58
C GLN A 58 -25.38 16.37 5.62
N GLN A 59 -25.57 16.56 4.30
CA GLN A 59 -24.77 15.87 3.28
C GLN A 59 -23.30 16.25 3.37
N MET A 60 -22.97 17.54 3.48
CA MET A 60 -21.59 18.01 3.64
C MET A 60 -20.92 17.42 4.89
N SER A 61 -21.63 17.36 6.01
CA SER A 61 -21.12 16.76 7.26
C SER A 61 -20.81 15.26 7.08
N GLN A 62 -21.68 14.52 6.41
CA GLN A 62 -21.47 13.10 6.10
C GLN A 62 -20.26 12.90 5.18
N GLU A 63 -20.16 13.70 4.13
CA GLU A 63 -19.01 13.68 3.20
C GLU A 63 -17.70 14.00 3.92
N GLN A 64 -17.69 15.01 4.77
CA GLN A 64 -16.52 15.37 5.56
C GLN A 64 -16.09 14.23 6.50
N SER A 65 -17.04 13.57 7.16
CA SER A 65 -16.77 12.42 8.02
C SER A 65 -16.18 11.24 7.24
N LYS A 66 -16.73 10.94 6.04
CA LYS A 66 -16.20 9.90 5.16
C LYS A 66 -14.76 10.21 4.73
N ARG A 67 -14.48 11.45 4.31
CA ARG A 67 -13.14 11.90 3.93
C ARG A 67 -12.14 11.79 5.08
N THR A 68 -12.53 12.18 6.28
CA THR A 68 -11.66 12.09 7.45
C THR A 68 -11.30 10.64 7.79
N ARG A 69 -12.27 9.71 7.74
CA ARG A 69 -12.02 8.27 7.93
C ARG A 69 -11.08 7.74 6.87
N LEU A 70 -11.36 8.02 5.59
CA LEU A 70 -10.51 7.56 4.48
C LEU A 70 -9.07 8.08 4.59
N LEU A 71 -8.88 9.34 4.98
CA LEU A 71 -7.56 9.92 5.21
C LEU A 71 -6.82 9.24 6.38
N ALA A 72 -7.54 8.89 7.46
CA ALA A 72 -6.96 8.16 8.58
C ALA A 72 -6.52 6.76 8.15
N ASP A 73 -7.34 6.03 7.38
CA ASP A 73 -7.01 4.70 6.85
C ASP A 73 -5.80 4.74 5.92
N ILE A 74 -5.76 5.71 5.00
CA ILE A 74 -4.60 5.88 4.07
C ILE A 74 -3.32 6.19 4.85
N ARG A 75 -3.38 7.05 5.88
CA ARG A 75 -2.22 7.37 6.71
C ARG A 75 -1.72 6.16 7.50
N SER A 76 -2.64 5.37 8.06
CA SER A 76 -2.32 4.13 8.77
C SER A 76 -1.65 3.12 7.84
N GLN A 77 -2.22 2.85 6.66
CA GLN A 77 -1.62 1.97 5.67
C GLN A 77 -0.23 2.43 5.23
N LYS A 78 -0.06 3.74 4.97
CA LYS A 78 1.25 4.31 4.62
C LYS A 78 2.28 4.10 5.73
N ALA A 79 1.90 4.29 6.99
CA ALA A 79 2.81 4.08 8.13
C ALA A 79 3.24 2.61 8.24
N LEU A 80 2.33 1.67 8.05
CA LEU A 80 2.63 0.23 8.05
C LEU A 80 3.56 -0.16 6.90
N GLU A 81 3.31 0.32 5.68
CA GLU A 81 4.17 0.03 4.53
C GLU A 81 5.59 0.62 4.70
N LEU A 82 5.71 1.83 5.26
CA LEU A 82 7.02 2.43 5.56
C LEU A 82 7.77 1.68 6.66
N ALA A 83 7.09 1.24 7.70
CA ALA A 83 7.69 0.42 8.76
C ALA A 83 8.18 -0.94 8.22
N ALA A 84 7.43 -1.54 7.29
CA ALA A 84 7.86 -2.78 6.63
C ALA A 84 9.12 -2.58 5.77
N ILE A 85 9.21 -1.48 5.02
CA ILE A 85 10.41 -1.14 4.23
C ILE A 85 11.63 -0.94 5.15
N ASP A 86 11.45 -0.25 6.28
CA ASP A 86 12.53 -0.05 7.26
C ASP A 86 12.98 -1.39 7.87
N ALA A 87 12.05 -2.24 8.26
CA ALA A 87 12.35 -3.57 8.78
C ALA A 87 13.13 -4.45 7.76
N LEU A 88 12.77 -4.41 6.48
CA LEU A 88 13.51 -5.10 5.41
C LEU A 88 14.93 -4.56 5.25
N THR A 89 15.09 -3.23 5.30
CA THR A 89 16.41 -2.59 5.21
C THR A 89 17.31 -2.98 6.39
N GLN A 90 16.75 -2.97 7.60
CA GLN A 90 17.46 -3.40 8.80
C GLN A 90 17.86 -4.87 8.72
N ALA A 91 16.95 -5.75 8.28
CA ALA A 91 17.24 -7.18 8.13
C ALA A 91 18.35 -7.43 7.08
N SER A 92 18.35 -6.69 5.97
CA SER A 92 19.44 -6.76 4.97
C SER A 92 20.79 -6.37 5.56
N ASN A 93 20.86 -5.27 6.31
CA ASN A 93 22.08 -4.82 6.98
C ASN A 93 22.59 -5.83 8.04
N GLU A 94 21.67 -6.48 8.75
CA GLU A 94 22.04 -7.52 9.71
C GLU A 94 22.50 -8.79 9.02
N LEU A 95 21.92 -9.17 7.88
CA LEU A 95 22.40 -10.29 7.07
C LEU A 95 23.83 -10.02 6.60
N ASP A 96 24.14 -8.79 6.16
CA ASP A 96 25.50 -8.38 5.80
C ASP A 96 26.48 -8.58 6.96
N ARG A 97 26.11 -8.15 8.16
CA ARG A 97 26.92 -8.35 9.38
C ARG A 97 27.10 -9.83 9.71
N LYS A 98 26.03 -10.63 9.59
CA LYS A 98 26.05 -12.07 9.88
C LYS A 98 27.00 -12.78 8.95
N ILE A 99 26.94 -12.54 7.63
CA ILE A 99 27.81 -13.16 6.64
C ILE A 99 29.27 -12.75 6.88
N ASN A 100 29.53 -11.48 7.15
CA ASN A 100 30.90 -11.03 7.47
C ASN A 100 31.44 -11.70 8.74
N SER A 101 30.62 -11.94 9.76
CA SER A 101 31.03 -12.67 10.97
C SER A 101 31.32 -14.14 10.71
N LEU A 102 30.59 -14.78 9.81
CA LEU A 102 30.83 -16.16 9.41
C LEU A 102 32.15 -16.29 8.62
N ASN A 103 32.47 -15.28 7.78
CA ASN A 103 33.75 -15.22 7.06
C ASN A 103 34.96 -15.19 8.00
N THR A 104 34.90 -14.37 9.05
CA THR A 104 36.01 -14.25 10.03
C THR A 104 36.20 -15.51 10.86
N SER A 105 35.12 -16.26 11.10
CA SER A 105 35.18 -17.51 11.86
C SER A 105 35.76 -18.68 11.09
N ASN A 106 35.71 -18.64 9.74
CA ASN A 106 36.16 -19.75 8.87
C ASN A 106 37.60 -19.60 8.38
N VAL A 107 38.32 -18.52 8.69
CA VAL A 107 39.77 -18.36 8.35
C VAL A 107 40.64 -19.41 9.04
N SER A 108 40.11 -20.16 10.03
CA SER A 108 40.85 -21.21 10.76
C SER A 108 40.67 -22.63 10.21
N SER A 109 39.85 -22.83 9.17
CA SER A 109 39.68 -24.13 8.52
C SER A 109 40.23 -24.02 7.09
N ALA A 110 41.53 -24.25 6.96
CA ALA A 110 42.17 -24.45 5.68
C ALA A 110 41.49 -25.61 4.95
N VAL A 111 40.59 -25.27 4.01
CA VAL A 111 40.23 -26.22 2.96
C VAL A 111 41.47 -26.37 2.08
N ASP A 112 41.94 -27.59 1.89
CA ASP A 112 43.09 -27.94 1.10
C ASP A 112 43.17 -27.13 -0.19
N GLU A 113 44.21 -26.30 -0.33
CA GLU A 113 44.48 -25.48 -1.53
C GLU A 113 44.76 -26.32 -2.79
N ASN A 114 44.75 -27.64 -2.67
CA ASN A 114 45.13 -28.56 -3.74
C ASN A 114 43.98 -29.25 -4.49
N ASP A 115 42.70 -28.96 -4.16
CA ASP A 115 41.58 -29.44 -4.97
C ASP A 115 41.42 -28.53 -6.21
N SER A 116 42.03 -28.96 -7.32
CA SER A 116 41.95 -28.35 -8.67
C SER A 116 40.54 -28.46 -9.30
N THR A 117 39.49 -28.63 -8.49
CA THR A 117 38.10 -28.53 -8.94
C THR A 117 37.79 -27.07 -9.29
N LEU A 118 37.24 -26.87 -10.46
CA LEU A 118 36.88 -25.56 -11.01
C LEU A 118 36.18 -24.71 -9.99
N ALA A 119 36.72 -23.51 -9.69
CA ALA A 119 36.18 -22.58 -8.72
C ALA A 119 34.76 -22.11 -9.10
N PHE A 120 33.92 -21.78 -8.14
CA PHE A 120 32.58 -21.21 -8.36
C PHE A 120 32.57 -20.14 -9.45
N SER A 121 33.60 -19.29 -9.50
CA SER A 121 33.74 -18.21 -10.48
C SER A 121 33.82 -18.68 -11.93
N ALA A 122 34.32 -19.89 -12.19
CA ALA A 122 34.41 -20.47 -13.53
C ALA A 122 33.06 -20.90 -14.10
N TYR A 123 32.04 -21.06 -13.22
CA TYR A 123 30.68 -21.45 -13.60
C TYR A 123 29.72 -20.25 -13.78
N LYS A 124 30.24 -19.04 -13.91
CA LYS A 124 29.45 -17.89 -14.23
C LYS A 124 28.70 -18.07 -15.56
N GLY A 125 27.35 -18.01 -15.53
CA GLY A 125 26.46 -18.28 -16.67
C GLY A 125 26.13 -19.78 -16.88
N LEU A 126 26.70 -20.66 -16.06
CA LEU A 126 26.48 -22.11 -16.14
C LEU A 126 25.79 -22.69 -14.90
N LEU A 127 25.58 -21.90 -13.83
CA LEU A 127 24.93 -22.38 -12.62
C LEU A 127 23.51 -22.78 -12.94
N ILE A 128 23.07 -23.91 -12.37
CA ILE A 128 21.68 -24.36 -12.47
C ILE A 128 20.76 -23.37 -11.76
N ARG A 129 19.51 -23.32 -12.16
CA ARG A 129 18.49 -22.54 -11.41
C ARG A 129 18.18 -23.24 -10.09
N PRO A 130 18.10 -22.50 -8.97
CA PRO A 130 17.80 -23.09 -7.67
C PRO A 130 16.37 -23.65 -7.59
N VAL A 131 15.44 -23.10 -8.37
CA VAL A 131 14.06 -23.55 -8.55
C VAL A 131 13.59 -23.18 -9.96
N ASN A 132 12.62 -23.93 -10.49
CA ASN A 132 11.96 -23.56 -11.73
C ASN A 132 10.92 -22.49 -11.45
N GLY A 133 10.99 -21.36 -12.17
CA GLY A 133 10.04 -20.28 -11.96
C GLY A 133 10.38 -19.00 -12.68
N LYS A 134 9.44 -18.07 -12.63
CA LYS A 134 9.60 -16.74 -13.21
C LYS A 134 10.27 -15.81 -12.21
N ILE A 135 11.21 -15.01 -12.68
CA ILE A 135 11.81 -13.96 -11.86
C ILE A 135 10.82 -12.80 -11.74
N ILE A 136 10.35 -12.56 -10.53
CA ILE A 136 9.37 -11.52 -10.20
C ILE A 136 10.00 -10.26 -9.61
N SER A 137 11.24 -10.38 -9.11
CA SER A 137 12.03 -9.24 -8.62
C SER A 137 13.49 -9.39 -9.04
N SER A 138 14.08 -8.30 -9.52
CA SER A 138 15.48 -8.28 -9.96
C SER A 138 16.39 -7.62 -8.94
N TYR A 139 17.68 -7.99 -8.97
CA TYR A 139 18.76 -7.35 -8.20
C TYR A 139 18.97 -5.89 -8.59
N GLY A 140 19.31 -5.05 -7.62
CA GLY A 140 19.73 -3.68 -7.82
C GLY A 140 18.78 -2.63 -7.28
N PRO A 141 19.00 -1.35 -7.62
CA PRO A 141 18.15 -0.26 -7.14
C PRO A 141 16.76 -0.38 -7.74
N TYR A 142 15.74 -0.24 -6.89
CA TYR A 142 14.36 -0.16 -7.32
C TYR A 142 13.66 0.99 -6.62
N LYS A 143 12.74 1.63 -7.35
CA LYS A 143 11.92 2.73 -6.84
C LYS A 143 10.56 2.18 -6.45
N HIS A 144 10.18 2.40 -5.19
CA HIS A 144 8.85 1.97 -4.74
C HIS A 144 7.78 2.79 -5.48
N PRO A 145 6.84 2.15 -6.22
CA PRO A 145 5.96 2.85 -7.15
C PRO A 145 5.06 3.88 -6.47
N LYS A 146 4.71 3.67 -5.21
CA LYS A 146 3.74 4.49 -4.46
C LYS A 146 4.38 5.61 -3.64
N TYR A 147 5.62 5.41 -3.14
CA TYR A 147 6.22 6.34 -2.16
C TYR A 147 7.45 7.07 -2.65
N ASN A 148 7.86 6.87 -3.90
CA ASN A 148 9.05 7.50 -4.50
C ASN A 148 10.34 7.27 -3.68
N ILE A 149 10.41 6.20 -2.89
CA ILE A 149 11.58 5.80 -2.12
C ILE A 149 12.42 4.89 -2.98
N THR A 150 13.71 5.20 -3.11
CA THR A 150 14.68 4.31 -3.77
C THR A 150 15.23 3.36 -2.73
N ASN A 151 15.11 2.06 -2.98
CA ASN A 151 15.66 0.99 -2.16
C ASN A 151 16.56 0.10 -3.01
N PHE A 152 17.33 -0.82 -2.38
CA PHE A 152 18.23 -1.72 -3.08
C PHE A 152 17.88 -3.17 -2.76
N ARG A 153 17.77 -4.02 -3.79
CA ARG A 153 17.56 -5.46 -3.64
C ARG A 153 18.87 -6.20 -3.83
N SER A 154 19.27 -6.93 -2.80
CA SER A 154 20.52 -7.69 -2.76
C SER A 154 20.47 -9.02 -3.53
N GLY A 155 19.26 -9.50 -3.87
CA GLY A 155 19.03 -10.75 -4.58
C GLY A 155 17.89 -10.66 -5.59
N ILE A 156 17.38 -11.82 -5.99
CA ILE A 156 16.21 -11.98 -6.86
C ILE A 156 15.14 -12.78 -6.17
N ASP A 157 13.87 -12.51 -6.49
CA ASP A 157 12.73 -13.35 -6.12
C ASP A 157 12.30 -14.19 -7.31
N ILE A 158 12.15 -15.48 -7.11
CA ILE A 158 11.68 -16.45 -8.10
C ILE A 158 10.32 -16.97 -7.65
N GLU A 159 9.29 -16.76 -8.45
CA GLU A 159 7.95 -17.29 -8.24
C GLU A 159 7.96 -18.81 -8.37
N ALA A 160 7.50 -19.52 -7.37
CA ALA A 160 7.42 -20.98 -7.34
C ALA A 160 6.32 -21.41 -6.36
N ASP A 161 5.80 -22.61 -6.56
CA ASP A 161 4.75 -23.16 -5.71
C ASP A 161 5.29 -23.57 -4.33
N ASN A 162 4.40 -23.53 -3.32
CA ASN A 162 4.76 -24.00 -1.98
C ASN A 162 5.13 -25.48 -2.01
N GLY A 163 6.25 -25.84 -1.36
CA GLY A 163 6.76 -27.21 -1.34
C GLY A 163 7.61 -27.58 -2.56
N GLU A 164 7.81 -26.69 -3.57
CA GLU A 164 8.66 -26.98 -4.70
C GLU A 164 10.13 -27.15 -4.25
N PRO A 165 10.88 -28.16 -4.79
CA PRO A 165 12.23 -28.45 -4.33
C PRO A 165 13.21 -27.34 -4.70
N VAL A 166 13.93 -26.83 -3.69
CA VAL A 166 15.05 -25.88 -3.85
C VAL A 166 16.35 -26.65 -3.93
N ARG A 167 17.14 -26.37 -4.96
CA ARG A 167 18.40 -27.06 -5.23
C ARG A 167 19.60 -26.15 -5.01
N SER A 168 20.70 -26.70 -4.48
CA SER A 168 21.97 -25.99 -4.44
C SER A 168 22.48 -25.76 -5.86
N VAL A 169 22.80 -24.49 -6.18
CA VAL A 169 23.30 -24.11 -7.51
C VAL A 169 24.73 -24.62 -7.77
N PHE A 170 25.49 -24.90 -6.71
CA PHE A 170 26.86 -25.40 -6.77
C PHE A 170 27.18 -26.16 -5.47
N LYS A 171 28.20 -27.05 -5.54
CA LYS A 171 28.70 -27.78 -4.36
C LYS A 171 29.24 -26.80 -3.31
N GLY A 172 29.15 -27.17 -2.03
CA GLY A 172 29.66 -26.33 -0.95
C GLY A 172 29.31 -26.86 0.44
N ARG A 173 29.57 -26.03 1.44
CA ARG A 173 29.25 -26.33 2.85
C ARG A 173 28.22 -25.36 3.41
N VAL A 174 27.24 -25.86 4.11
CA VAL A 174 26.21 -25.06 4.80
C VAL A 174 26.82 -24.30 5.98
N LEU A 175 26.84 -22.98 5.92
CA LEU A 175 27.29 -22.11 7.02
C LEU A 175 26.19 -21.75 7.98
N TYR A 176 24.97 -21.69 7.49
CA TYR A 176 23.80 -21.30 8.27
C TYR A 176 22.55 -22.02 7.74
N SER A 177 21.74 -22.52 8.64
CA SER A 177 20.44 -23.10 8.33
C SER A 177 19.52 -22.88 9.55
N SER A 178 18.73 -21.81 9.52
CA SER A 178 17.79 -21.50 10.60
C SER A 178 16.91 -20.29 10.20
N TRP A 179 15.99 -19.92 11.07
CA TRP A 179 15.18 -18.71 10.93
C TRP A 179 16.01 -17.43 11.03
N PHE A 180 15.76 -16.48 10.12
CA PHE A 180 16.40 -15.18 10.14
C PHE A 180 15.41 -14.06 9.81
N LYS A 181 14.95 -13.31 10.82
CA LYS A 181 14.07 -12.12 10.70
C LYS A 181 13.07 -12.18 9.53
N THR A 182 13.07 -11.16 8.67
CA THR A 182 12.19 -11.04 7.51
C THR A 182 12.51 -12.00 6.36
N TYR A 183 13.62 -12.76 6.45
CA TYR A 183 13.97 -13.79 5.45
C TYR A 183 13.33 -15.15 5.74
N GLY A 184 12.76 -15.34 6.94
CA GLY A 184 12.18 -16.62 7.36
C GLY A 184 13.24 -17.71 7.49
N ASN A 185 12.88 -18.96 7.16
CA ASN A 185 13.83 -20.06 7.10
C ASN A 185 14.82 -19.82 5.95
N MET A 186 16.11 -19.88 6.27
CA MET A 186 17.18 -19.49 5.36
C MET A 186 18.36 -20.46 5.45
N ILE A 187 18.95 -20.75 4.28
CA ILE A 187 20.21 -21.48 4.14
C ILE A 187 21.24 -20.58 3.52
N ILE A 188 22.47 -20.57 4.06
CA ILE A 188 23.66 -19.96 3.45
C ILE A 188 24.67 -21.04 3.17
N ILE A 189 25.17 -21.11 1.92
CA ILE A 189 26.17 -22.09 1.49
C ILE A 189 27.44 -21.36 1.10
N ASP A 190 28.58 -21.84 1.60
CA ASP A 190 29.93 -21.45 1.19
C ASP A 190 30.41 -22.34 0.07
N HIS A 191 30.81 -21.74 -1.05
CA HIS A 191 31.30 -22.43 -2.24
C HIS A 191 32.84 -22.30 -2.39
N GLY A 192 33.49 -21.76 -1.35
CA GLY A 192 34.91 -21.46 -1.37
C GLY A 192 35.25 -20.15 -2.08
N LYS A 193 36.50 -19.69 -1.93
CA LYS A 193 37.05 -18.44 -2.51
C LYS A 193 36.16 -17.23 -2.27
N ASN A 194 35.53 -17.16 -1.07
CA ASN A 194 34.61 -16.08 -0.65
C ASN A 194 33.33 -15.92 -1.49
N TYR A 195 32.87 -17.01 -2.14
CA TYR A 195 31.57 -17.05 -2.79
C TYR A 195 30.54 -17.76 -1.91
N TYR A 196 29.39 -17.10 -1.74
CA TYR A 196 28.27 -17.60 -0.93
C TYR A 196 26.98 -17.49 -1.73
N THR A 197 26.06 -18.41 -1.47
CA THR A 197 24.65 -18.28 -1.91
C THR A 197 23.72 -18.30 -0.73
N VAL A 198 22.64 -17.53 -0.85
CA VAL A 198 21.58 -17.42 0.15
C VAL A 198 20.28 -17.87 -0.48
N TYR A 199 19.57 -18.75 0.23
CA TYR A 199 18.24 -19.25 -0.10
C TYR A 199 17.32 -18.91 1.07
N ALA A 200 16.22 -18.18 0.83
CA ALA A 200 15.33 -17.74 1.90
C ALA A 200 13.85 -17.87 1.50
N HIS A 201 12.97 -17.63 2.46
CA HIS A 201 11.54 -17.90 2.39
C HIS A 201 11.21 -19.38 2.24
N LEU A 202 12.06 -20.24 2.83
CA LEU A 202 11.94 -21.69 2.73
C LEU A 202 10.82 -22.20 3.66
N GLU A 203 10.08 -23.22 3.20
CA GLU A 203 9.13 -23.92 4.06
C GLU A 203 9.88 -24.84 5.00
N GLU A 204 10.69 -25.74 4.47
CA GLU A 204 11.48 -26.72 5.21
C GLU A 204 12.93 -26.75 4.70
N ALA A 205 13.88 -26.80 5.61
CA ALA A 205 15.31 -26.94 5.32
C ALA A 205 15.78 -28.35 5.65
N PHE A 206 16.33 -29.07 4.68
CA PHE A 206 16.79 -30.45 4.82
C PHE A 206 18.25 -30.57 5.24
N LYS A 207 18.99 -29.46 5.25
CA LYS A 207 20.41 -29.42 5.56
C LYS A 207 20.67 -28.57 6.80
N ALA A 208 21.54 -29.05 7.66
CA ALA A 208 21.98 -28.38 8.87
C ALA A 208 23.32 -27.66 8.66
N LYS A 209 23.65 -26.73 9.57
CA LYS A 209 24.97 -26.07 9.57
C LYS A 209 26.09 -27.10 9.66
N GLY A 210 27.04 -27.04 8.74
CA GLY A 210 28.20 -27.92 8.64
C GLY A 210 28.07 -29.02 7.58
N ASP A 211 26.85 -29.28 7.11
CA ASP A 211 26.60 -30.28 6.07
C ASP A 211 27.25 -29.86 4.74
N GLU A 212 27.77 -30.85 4.00
CA GLU A 212 28.18 -30.68 2.63
C GLU A 212 27.03 -30.92 1.68
N VAL A 213 27.02 -30.18 0.57
CA VAL A 213 25.99 -30.24 -0.46
C VAL A 213 26.63 -30.34 -1.82
N GLU A 214 26.02 -31.16 -2.68
CA GLU A 214 26.44 -31.32 -4.07
C GLU A 214 25.65 -30.35 -4.99
N THR A 215 26.21 -30.10 -6.19
CA THR A 215 25.51 -29.32 -7.21
C THR A 215 24.21 -30.02 -7.64
N GLY A 216 23.08 -29.33 -7.58
CA GLY A 216 21.77 -29.87 -7.93
C GLY A 216 21.07 -30.64 -6.81
N GLU A 217 21.72 -30.85 -5.67
CA GLU A 217 21.11 -31.50 -4.50
C GLU A 217 19.95 -30.70 -3.95
N VAL A 218 18.86 -31.36 -3.58
CA VAL A 218 17.69 -30.72 -2.92
C VAL A 218 18.08 -30.39 -1.49
N ILE A 219 18.06 -29.13 -1.13
CA ILE A 219 18.47 -28.61 0.17
C ILE A 219 17.29 -28.13 1.02
N ALA A 220 16.16 -27.81 0.38
CA ALA A 220 14.98 -27.24 1.03
C ALA A 220 13.76 -27.35 0.11
N THR A 221 12.62 -26.85 0.62
CA THR A 221 11.42 -26.57 -0.17
C THR A 221 11.06 -25.10 -0.13
N VAL A 222 10.42 -24.61 -1.19
CA VAL A 222 9.90 -23.22 -1.29
C VAL A 222 8.76 -23.04 -0.31
N GLY A 223 8.70 -21.88 0.33
CA GLY A 223 7.64 -21.49 1.24
C GLY A 223 7.30 -20.00 1.12
N ASP A 224 6.63 -19.50 2.15
CA ASP A 224 6.30 -18.08 2.32
C ASP A 224 6.83 -17.51 3.64
N THR A 225 7.66 -18.28 4.37
CA THR A 225 8.17 -17.90 5.69
C THR A 225 8.90 -16.57 5.64
N GLY A 226 8.51 -15.62 6.48
CA GLY A 226 9.05 -14.25 6.49
C GLY A 226 8.71 -13.39 5.25
N SER A 227 8.02 -13.94 4.24
CA SER A 227 7.60 -13.21 3.05
C SER A 227 6.33 -12.38 3.31
N MET A 228 6.29 -11.15 2.83
CA MET A 228 5.11 -10.28 2.88
C MET A 228 4.25 -10.35 1.60
N THR A 229 4.75 -11.02 0.57
CA THR A 229 4.15 -11.03 -0.77
C THR A 229 3.74 -12.43 -1.25
N GLY A 230 3.73 -13.41 -0.33
CA GLY A 230 3.36 -14.79 -0.61
C GLY A 230 4.54 -15.68 -0.97
N THR A 231 4.23 -16.87 -1.50
CA THR A 231 5.17 -17.95 -1.78
C THR A 231 6.17 -17.59 -2.88
N LYS A 232 7.44 -17.76 -2.60
CA LYS A 232 8.55 -17.48 -3.53
C LYS A 232 9.87 -17.98 -2.95
N LEU A 233 10.86 -18.18 -3.80
CA LEU A 233 12.25 -18.33 -3.37
C LEU A 233 12.98 -16.99 -3.49
N TYR A 234 13.56 -16.51 -2.39
CA TYR A 234 14.57 -15.46 -2.44
C TYR A 234 15.95 -16.10 -2.68
N PHE A 235 16.68 -15.66 -3.70
CA PHE A 235 18.00 -16.17 -4.04
C PHE A 235 19.00 -15.05 -4.20
N GLU A 236 20.18 -15.21 -3.60
CA GLU A 236 21.25 -14.22 -3.62
C GLU A 236 22.61 -14.89 -3.83
N VAL A 237 23.48 -14.24 -4.61
CA VAL A 237 24.90 -14.59 -4.76
C VAL A 237 25.73 -13.51 -4.10
N ARG A 238 26.73 -13.90 -3.33
CA ARG A 238 27.65 -12.97 -2.65
C ARG A 238 29.10 -13.30 -2.98
N HIS A 239 29.90 -12.25 -3.11
CA HIS A 239 31.34 -12.36 -3.25
C HIS A 239 32.04 -11.42 -2.26
N HIS A 240 32.96 -11.95 -1.45
CA HIS A 240 33.58 -11.22 -0.32
C HIS A 240 32.54 -10.58 0.61
N GLY A 241 31.45 -11.28 0.91
CA GLY A 241 30.38 -10.79 1.77
C GLY A 241 29.44 -9.75 1.14
N LYS A 242 29.74 -9.25 -0.07
CA LYS A 242 28.90 -8.26 -0.79
C LYS A 242 27.99 -8.93 -1.78
N PRO A 243 26.71 -8.52 -1.86
CA PRO A 243 25.78 -9.05 -2.84
C PRO A 243 26.20 -8.67 -4.26
N VAL A 244 26.06 -9.62 -5.19
CA VAL A 244 26.30 -9.44 -6.62
C VAL A 244 25.06 -9.89 -7.40
N ASN A 245 24.86 -9.34 -8.60
CA ASN A 245 23.70 -9.69 -9.42
C ASN A 245 23.69 -11.20 -9.73
N PRO A 246 22.67 -11.97 -9.29
CA PRO A 246 22.62 -13.41 -9.51
C PRO A 246 22.34 -13.80 -10.96
N LEU A 247 21.63 -12.96 -11.73
CA LEU A 247 21.16 -13.30 -13.08
C LEU A 247 22.27 -13.72 -14.05
N PRO A 248 23.43 -13.02 -14.12
CA PRO A 248 24.53 -13.42 -15.00
C PRO A 248 25.23 -14.74 -14.61
N TRP A 249 24.91 -15.32 -13.45
CA TRP A 249 25.48 -16.58 -12.97
C TRP A 249 24.64 -17.77 -13.35
N LEU A 250 23.32 -17.58 -13.47
CA LEU A 250 22.39 -18.67 -13.77
C LEU A 250 22.36 -18.96 -15.27
N LYS A 251 22.22 -20.24 -15.59
CA LYS A 251 21.95 -20.68 -16.95
C LYS A 251 20.59 -20.21 -17.43
N ASN A 252 20.56 -19.65 -18.62
CA ASN A 252 19.32 -19.24 -19.30
C ASN A 252 18.43 -20.44 -19.62
#